data_d8f01967a9869bf0312e4cc7d1ee076a
#
_entry.id   d8f01967a9869bf0312e4cc7d1ee076a
#
_cell.length_a   1.000
_cell.length_b   1.000
_cell.length_c   1.000
_cell.angle_alpha   90.00
_cell.angle_beta   90.00
_cell.angle_gamma   90.00
#
_symmetry.space_group_name_H-M   'P 1'
#
loop_
_entity.id
_entity.type
_entity.pdbx_description
1 polymer ?
#
loop_
_entity_poly.entity_id
_entity_poly.type
_entity_poly.pdbx_seq_one_letter_code
_entity_poly.pdbx_strand_id
1 'polypeptide(L)'
;AMIAEMKPWYDNYCFAEASLDRDPKMFNCDMVFYYLRHYITLGKSPKEMIDPNTRTDYNKMKKLIQLDRLDGNRKGVLRKITEEGQIVTALTTTFPATEIANPEIFPSLLFYYGMLTITAIRGQRMVLSIPNNNVRKQYYEFMLEEYQERRYIDLNSMLDLFYDMAYDGHWRESLEFIAHAYKE
;
A
#
# COMPACT_ATOMS: atom_id res chain seq x y z
N ALA A 1 -17.17 -17.81 5.29
CA ALA A 1 -15.85 -17.79 5.94
C ALA A 1 -14.76 -17.24 4.99
N MET A 2 -14.35 -17.95 3.92
CA MET A 2 -13.24 -17.54 3.01
C MET A 2 -13.37 -16.14 2.42
N ILE A 3 -14.55 -15.77 1.89
CA ILE A 3 -14.75 -14.41 1.30
C ILE A 3 -14.54 -13.32 2.36
N ALA A 4 -15.04 -13.52 3.58
CA ALA A 4 -14.86 -12.54 4.66
C ALA A 4 -13.40 -12.38 5.07
N GLU A 5 -12.60 -13.46 4.97
CA GLU A 5 -11.17 -13.44 5.24
C GLU A 5 -10.37 -12.75 4.11
N MET A 6 -10.73 -13.00 2.84
CA MET A 6 -10.08 -12.40 1.68
C MET A 6 -10.43 -10.91 1.51
N LYS A 7 -11.64 -10.50 1.91
CA LYS A 7 -12.18 -9.16 1.64
C LYS A 7 -11.24 -8.02 2.09
N PRO A 8 -10.73 -7.96 3.33
CA PRO A 8 -9.84 -6.88 3.76
C PRO A 8 -8.49 -6.85 3.03
N TRP A 9 -8.10 -7.95 2.39
CA TRP A 9 -6.81 -8.11 1.74
C TRP A 9 -6.82 -7.94 0.23
N TYR A 10 -7.92 -8.25 -0.45
CA TYR A 10 -7.97 -8.40 -1.91
C TYR A 10 -9.09 -7.63 -2.59
N ASP A 11 -10.08 -7.10 -1.83
CA ASP A 11 -11.25 -6.38 -2.33
C ASP A 11 -11.00 -4.86 -2.43
N ASN A 12 -12.06 -4.12 -2.68
CA ASN A 12 -12.18 -2.67 -2.73
C ASN A 12 -11.62 -1.98 -3.98
N TYR A 13 -11.36 -2.70 -5.06
CA TYR A 13 -10.96 -2.05 -6.31
C TYR A 13 -12.16 -1.45 -7.04
N CYS A 14 -12.04 -0.18 -7.39
CA CYS A 14 -12.96 0.56 -8.23
C CYS A 14 -12.16 1.38 -9.25
N PHE A 15 -12.27 1.02 -10.53
CA PHE A 15 -11.51 1.63 -11.62
C PHE A 15 -12.34 2.52 -12.54
N ALA A 16 -13.65 2.66 -12.25
CA ALA A 16 -14.56 3.50 -13.03
C ALA A 16 -15.50 4.26 -12.09
N GLU A 17 -15.72 5.53 -12.39
CA GLU A 17 -16.68 6.39 -11.68
C GLU A 17 -18.08 5.76 -11.61
N ALA A 18 -18.56 5.22 -12.75
CA ALA A 18 -19.86 4.56 -12.84
C ALA A 18 -20.01 3.30 -11.96
N SER A 19 -18.92 2.85 -11.32
CA SER A 19 -18.91 1.68 -10.44
C SER A 19 -18.79 2.05 -8.96
N LEU A 20 -18.78 3.34 -8.61
CA LEU A 20 -18.62 3.79 -7.23
C LEU A 20 -19.74 3.28 -6.32
N ASP A 21 -20.98 3.25 -6.81
CA ASP A 21 -22.15 2.83 -6.03
C ASP A 21 -22.40 1.32 -6.07
N ARG A 22 -21.54 0.56 -6.77
CA ARG A 22 -21.67 -0.90 -6.85
C ARG A 22 -21.07 -1.58 -5.61
N ASP A 23 -21.78 -2.58 -5.12
CA ASP A 23 -21.30 -3.52 -4.09
C ASP A 23 -21.66 -4.95 -4.56
N PRO A 24 -20.72 -5.91 -4.55
CA PRO A 24 -19.33 -5.78 -4.09
C PRO A 24 -18.43 -5.02 -5.07
N LYS A 25 -17.33 -4.50 -4.54
CA LYS A 25 -16.20 -3.99 -5.33
C LYS A 25 -15.45 -5.15 -5.99
N MET A 26 -14.46 -4.84 -6.82
CA MET A 26 -13.68 -5.88 -7.48
C MET A 26 -12.57 -6.43 -6.58
N PHE A 27 -12.41 -7.74 -6.62
CA PHE A 27 -11.29 -8.42 -6.01
C PHE A 27 -10.08 -8.48 -6.95
N ASN A 28 -8.89 -8.48 -6.39
CA ASN A 28 -7.67 -8.84 -7.14
C ASN A 28 -7.67 -10.34 -7.44
N CYS A 29 -7.83 -10.69 -8.71
CA CYS A 29 -7.98 -12.09 -9.15
C CYS A 29 -6.74 -12.94 -8.80
N ASP A 30 -5.53 -12.41 -8.98
CA ASP A 30 -4.29 -13.16 -8.72
C ASP A 30 -4.18 -13.53 -7.24
N MET A 31 -4.54 -12.61 -6.36
CA MET A 31 -4.55 -12.85 -4.92
C MET A 31 -5.64 -13.84 -4.50
N VAL A 32 -6.80 -13.79 -5.14
CA VAL A 32 -7.87 -14.78 -4.91
C VAL A 32 -7.39 -16.17 -5.35
N PHE A 33 -6.75 -16.29 -6.52
CA PHE A 33 -6.19 -17.57 -6.98
C PHE A 33 -5.07 -18.08 -6.07
N TYR A 34 -4.21 -17.20 -5.57
CA TYR A 34 -3.20 -17.56 -4.57
C TYR A 34 -3.85 -18.17 -3.32
N TYR A 35 -4.85 -17.50 -2.76
CA TYR A 35 -5.58 -17.97 -1.58
C TYR A 35 -6.25 -19.31 -1.82
N LEU A 36 -7.00 -19.44 -2.92
CA LEU A 36 -7.73 -20.67 -3.25
C LEU A 36 -6.79 -21.84 -3.50
N ARG A 37 -5.70 -21.64 -4.23
CA ARG A 37 -4.69 -22.68 -4.46
C ARG A 37 -4.10 -23.17 -3.13
N HIS A 38 -3.77 -22.25 -2.23
CA HIS A 38 -3.25 -22.61 -0.92
C HIS A 38 -4.27 -23.38 -0.09
N TYR A 39 -5.53 -22.92 -0.11
CA TYR A 39 -6.61 -23.58 0.62
C TYR A 39 -6.92 -24.98 0.09
N ILE A 40 -6.95 -25.18 -1.22
CA ILE A 40 -7.17 -26.49 -1.87
C ILE A 40 -6.03 -27.44 -1.52
N THR A 41 -4.78 -26.97 -1.52
CA THR A 41 -3.60 -27.81 -1.29
C THR A 41 -3.42 -28.18 0.17
N LEU A 42 -3.66 -27.26 1.10
CA LEU A 42 -3.33 -27.43 2.52
C LEU A 42 -4.54 -27.51 3.46
N GLY A 43 -5.75 -27.34 2.93
CA GLY A 43 -6.99 -27.33 3.72
C GLY A 43 -7.16 -26.14 4.66
N LYS A 44 -6.33 -25.11 4.54
CA LYS A 44 -6.33 -23.90 5.38
C LYS A 44 -5.91 -22.66 4.61
N SER A 45 -6.29 -21.49 5.09
CA SER A 45 -5.87 -20.20 4.55
C SER A 45 -4.35 -20.04 4.60
N PRO A 46 -3.77 -19.25 3.67
CA PRO A 46 -2.35 -18.90 3.71
C PRO A 46 -2.03 -18.13 5.00
N LYS A 47 -0.90 -18.46 5.62
CA LYS A 47 -0.40 -17.73 6.79
C LYS A 47 -0.02 -16.30 6.42
N GLU A 48 0.62 -16.14 5.26
CA GLU A 48 0.88 -14.85 4.64
C GLU A 48 -0.16 -14.58 3.56
N MET A 49 -0.96 -13.53 3.72
CA MET A 49 -2.03 -13.18 2.78
C MET A 49 -1.53 -12.57 1.47
N ILE A 50 -0.24 -12.26 1.36
CA ILE A 50 0.40 -11.72 0.16
C ILE A 50 1.25 -12.82 -0.47
N ASP A 51 1.01 -13.09 -1.77
CA ASP A 51 1.88 -14.00 -2.52
C ASP A 51 3.30 -13.40 -2.63
N PRO A 52 4.33 -14.09 -2.13
CA PRO A 52 5.71 -13.62 -2.25
C PRO A 52 6.14 -13.34 -3.69
N ASN A 53 5.50 -13.96 -4.68
CA ASN A 53 5.80 -13.76 -6.10
C ASN A 53 5.22 -12.45 -6.65
N THR A 54 4.24 -11.83 -5.98
CA THR A 54 3.65 -10.54 -6.40
C THR A 54 4.48 -9.32 -6.01
N ARG A 55 5.65 -9.49 -5.45
CA ARG A 55 6.64 -8.40 -5.23
C ARG A 55 7.00 -7.61 -6.49
N THR A 56 6.57 -8.10 -7.66
CA THR A 56 6.75 -7.41 -8.94
C THR A 56 6.10 -6.02 -8.95
N ASP A 57 4.93 -5.86 -8.31
CA ASP A 57 4.23 -4.58 -8.30
C ASP A 57 4.89 -3.57 -7.34
N TYR A 58 5.40 -4.05 -6.21
CA TYR A 58 6.26 -3.27 -5.34
C TYR A 58 7.52 -2.77 -6.06
N ASN A 59 8.19 -3.63 -6.81
CA ASN A 59 9.36 -3.25 -7.61
C ASN A 59 9.03 -2.25 -8.72
N LYS A 60 7.83 -2.30 -9.30
CA LYS A 60 7.35 -1.29 -10.26
C LYS A 60 7.18 0.07 -9.56
N MET A 61 6.53 0.09 -8.41
CA MET A 61 6.38 1.32 -7.61
C MET A 61 7.75 1.92 -7.25
N LYS A 62 8.68 1.10 -6.77
CA LYS A 62 10.05 1.54 -6.44
C LYS A 62 10.77 2.14 -7.65
N LYS A 63 10.67 1.52 -8.82
CA LYS A 63 11.22 2.05 -10.07
C LYS A 63 10.57 3.38 -10.47
N LEU A 64 9.25 3.51 -10.34
CA LEU A 64 8.56 4.78 -10.63
C LEU A 64 9.02 5.91 -9.73
N ILE A 65 9.29 5.62 -8.45
CA ILE A 65 9.79 6.61 -7.50
C ILE A 65 11.23 7.01 -7.83
N GLN A 66 12.06 6.03 -8.24
CA GLN A 66 13.44 6.30 -8.68
C GLN A 66 13.53 7.19 -9.94
N LEU A 67 12.45 7.28 -10.72
CA LEU A 67 12.35 8.23 -11.82
C LEU A 67 12.11 9.68 -11.37
N ASP A 68 11.99 9.91 -10.06
CA ASP A 68 11.83 11.26 -9.51
C ASP A 68 13.05 12.09 -9.85
N ARG A 69 12.82 13.18 -10.59
CA ARG A 69 13.86 14.16 -10.89
C ARG A 69 13.97 15.13 -9.70
N LEU A 70 14.99 15.99 -9.72
CA LEU A 70 15.29 16.96 -8.65
C LEU A 70 14.07 17.81 -8.22
N ASP A 71 13.12 18.01 -9.11
CA ASP A 71 11.90 18.82 -8.93
C ASP A 71 10.66 17.99 -8.63
N GLY A 72 10.74 16.66 -8.66
CA GLY A 72 9.63 15.75 -8.41
C GLY A 72 9.40 15.55 -6.90
N ASN A 73 8.14 15.38 -6.52
CA ASN A 73 7.75 15.14 -5.13
C ASN A 73 6.98 13.82 -4.97
N ARG A 74 7.41 12.77 -5.67
CA ARG A 74 6.74 11.45 -5.62
C ARG A 74 6.78 10.85 -4.22
N LYS A 75 7.91 10.99 -3.52
CA LYS A 75 8.04 10.58 -2.12
C LYS A 75 7.07 11.33 -1.21
N GLY A 76 6.89 12.63 -1.41
CA GLY A 76 5.90 13.44 -0.69
C GLY A 76 4.46 13.03 -0.98
N VAL A 77 4.13 12.67 -2.22
CA VAL A 77 2.83 12.11 -2.59
C VAL A 77 2.57 10.78 -1.88
N LEU A 78 3.56 9.88 -1.86
CA LEU A 78 3.42 8.59 -1.15
C LEU A 78 3.26 8.78 0.35
N ARG A 79 4.05 9.68 0.95
CA ARG A 79 3.92 10.02 2.37
C ARG A 79 2.50 10.50 2.67
N LYS A 80 2.00 11.44 1.88
CA LYS A 80 0.64 11.96 2.03
C LYS A 80 -0.42 10.85 1.93
N ILE A 81 -0.31 9.96 0.94
CA ILE A 81 -1.22 8.81 0.79
C ILE A 81 -1.14 7.90 2.02
N THR A 82 0.05 7.67 2.55
CA THR A 82 0.25 6.79 3.72
C THR A 82 -0.31 7.42 5.01
N GLU A 83 -0.10 8.72 5.20
CA GLU A 83 -0.54 9.45 6.40
C GLU A 83 -2.05 9.75 6.38
N GLU A 84 -2.58 10.21 5.25
CA GLU A 84 -3.98 10.61 5.11
C GLU A 84 -4.89 9.47 4.61
N GLY A 85 -4.31 8.37 4.12
CA GLY A 85 -5.03 7.24 3.52
C GLY A 85 -5.62 7.52 2.14
N GLN A 86 -5.54 8.77 1.65
CA GLN A 86 -6.15 9.22 0.40
C GLN A 86 -5.46 10.44 -0.22
N ILE A 87 -5.72 10.65 -1.50
CA ILE A 87 -5.30 11.85 -2.25
C ILE A 87 -6.43 12.31 -3.18
N VAL A 88 -6.58 13.62 -3.36
CA VAL A 88 -7.54 14.20 -4.30
C VAL A 88 -6.80 14.75 -5.51
N THR A 89 -7.06 14.19 -6.69
CA THR A 89 -6.35 14.53 -7.93
C THR A 89 -7.24 14.40 -9.16
N ALA A 90 -6.84 15.05 -10.24
CA ALA A 90 -7.37 14.74 -11.57
C ALA A 90 -6.66 13.50 -12.10
N LEU A 91 -7.44 12.54 -12.64
CA LEU A 91 -6.88 11.37 -13.31
C LEU A 91 -6.59 11.69 -14.77
N THR A 92 -5.34 11.48 -15.17
CA THR A 92 -4.94 11.50 -16.57
C THR A 92 -5.17 10.12 -17.18
N THR A 93 -6.09 10.01 -18.11
CA THR A 93 -6.52 8.72 -18.69
C THR A 93 -5.62 8.22 -19.81
N THR A 94 -4.91 9.13 -20.47
CA THR A 94 -3.98 8.81 -21.57
C THR A 94 -2.75 9.68 -21.47
N PHE A 95 -1.59 9.05 -21.49
CA PHE A 95 -0.30 9.73 -21.50
C PHE A 95 0.72 8.90 -22.31
N PRO A 96 1.58 9.55 -23.12
CA PRO A 96 2.64 8.85 -23.82
C PRO A 96 3.70 8.32 -22.83
N ALA A 97 4.38 7.25 -23.20
CA ALA A 97 5.42 6.66 -22.35
C ALA A 97 6.54 7.65 -21.97
N THR A 98 6.76 8.68 -22.79
CA THR A 98 7.73 9.74 -22.52
C THR A 98 7.37 10.63 -21.32
N GLU A 99 6.08 10.67 -20.94
CA GLU A 99 5.60 11.48 -19.81
C GLU A 99 5.59 10.73 -18.48
N ILE A 100 5.95 9.46 -18.45
CA ILE A 100 6.00 8.67 -17.20
C ILE A 100 6.88 9.34 -16.13
N ALA A 101 7.89 10.11 -16.56
CA ALA A 101 8.74 10.87 -15.64
C ALA A 101 8.08 12.15 -15.08
N ASN A 102 6.94 12.60 -15.64
CA ASN A 102 6.23 13.78 -15.17
C ASN A 102 5.61 13.52 -13.78
N PRO A 103 5.95 14.33 -12.75
CA PRO A 103 5.40 14.12 -11.40
C PRO A 103 3.89 14.27 -11.31
N GLU A 104 3.26 15.07 -12.16
CA GLU A 104 1.82 15.33 -12.13
C GLU A 104 0.99 14.10 -12.47
N ILE A 105 1.51 13.18 -13.28
CA ILE A 105 0.80 11.95 -13.64
C ILE A 105 1.06 10.80 -12.64
N PHE A 106 1.93 11.01 -11.66
CA PHE A 106 2.30 9.96 -10.72
C PHE A 106 1.10 9.35 -9.96
N PRO A 107 0.12 10.11 -9.46
CA PRO A 107 -1.09 9.54 -8.87
C PRO A 107 -1.90 8.68 -9.86
N SER A 108 -1.94 9.09 -11.14
CA SER A 108 -2.59 8.30 -12.21
C SER A 108 -1.85 6.99 -12.46
N LEU A 109 -0.51 6.99 -12.45
CA LEU A 109 0.29 5.77 -12.55
C LEU A 109 0.02 4.82 -11.39
N LEU A 110 -0.02 5.33 -10.14
CA LEU A 110 -0.35 4.51 -8.98
C LEU A 110 -1.74 3.88 -9.10
N PHE A 111 -2.71 4.63 -9.61
CA PHE A 111 -4.04 4.13 -9.89
C PHE A 111 -4.04 3.01 -10.96
N TYR A 112 -3.37 3.20 -12.09
CA TYR A 112 -3.27 2.18 -13.15
C TYR A 112 -2.52 0.93 -12.74
N TYR A 113 -1.59 1.05 -11.80
CA TYR A 113 -0.91 -0.12 -11.22
C TYR A 113 -1.69 -0.79 -10.08
N GLY A 114 -2.93 -0.33 -9.79
CA GLY A 114 -3.75 -0.89 -8.72
C GLY A 114 -3.25 -0.55 -7.31
N MET A 115 -2.36 0.43 -7.19
CA MET A 115 -1.88 0.93 -5.90
C MET A 115 -2.87 1.90 -5.24
N LEU A 116 -3.77 2.47 -6.03
CA LEU A 116 -4.89 3.32 -5.58
C LEU A 116 -6.18 2.86 -6.25
N THR A 117 -7.29 3.21 -5.61
CA THR A 117 -8.66 2.96 -6.08
C THR A 117 -9.50 4.22 -5.96
N ILE A 118 -10.52 4.40 -6.80
CA ILE A 118 -11.47 5.51 -6.68
C ILE A 118 -12.43 5.21 -5.52
N THR A 119 -12.57 6.16 -4.60
CA THR A 119 -13.50 6.04 -3.46
C THR A 119 -14.58 7.11 -3.46
N ALA A 120 -14.33 8.25 -4.08
CA ALA A 120 -15.32 9.33 -4.22
C ALA A 120 -14.92 10.29 -5.35
N ILE A 121 -15.83 11.23 -5.64
CA ILE A 121 -15.62 12.32 -6.58
C ILE A 121 -15.80 13.64 -5.86
N ARG A 122 -14.93 14.60 -6.14
CA ARG A 122 -15.04 15.98 -5.68
C ARG A 122 -14.96 16.94 -6.86
N GLY A 123 -16.13 17.34 -7.39
CA GLY A 123 -16.21 18.14 -8.61
C GLY A 123 -15.62 17.37 -9.80
N GLN A 124 -14.53 17.87 -10.39
CA GLN A 124 -13.83 17.22 -11.50
C GLN A 124 -12.62 16.40 -11.06
N ARG A 125 -12.45 16.17 -9.76
CA ARG A 125 -11.31 15.42 -9.20
C ARG A 125 -11.77 14.13 -8.56
N MET A 126 -10.94 13.11 -8.64
CA MET A 126 -11.14 11.83 -7.98
C MET A 126 -10.51 11.82 -6.60
N VAL A 127 -11.19 11.23 -5.64
CA VAL A 127 -10.60 10.82 -4.36
C VAL A 127 -10.09 9.42 -4.55
N LEU A 128 -8.77 9.27 -4.46
CA LEU A 128 -8.08 8.00 -4.58
C LEU A 128 -7.59 7.56 -3.20
N SER A 129 -7.81 6.30 -2.85
CA SER A 129 -7.41 5.73 -1.56
C SER A 129 -6.68 4.40 -1.77
N ILE A 130 -5.98 3.94 -0.73
CA ILE A 130 -5.40 2.60 -0.71
C ILE A 130 -6.53 1.56 -0.68
N PRO A 131 -6.58 0.60 -1.63
CA PRO A 131 -7.73 -0.29 -1.77
C PRO A 131 -7.87 -1.27 -0.60
N ASN A 132 -6.79 -1.86 -0.13
CA ASN A 132 -6.82 -2.97 0.81
C ASN A 132 -5.50 -3.14 1.59
N ASN A 133 -5.47 -4.12 2.49
CA ASN A 133 -4.32 -4.38 3.35
C ASN A 133 -3.08 -4.87 2.57
N ASN A 134 -3.25 -5.57 1.45
CA ASN A 134 -2.12 -5.99 0.60
C ASN A 134 -1.36 -4.76 0.11
N VAL A 135 -2.06 -3.82 -0.51
CA VAL A 135 -1.45 -2.60 -1.03
C VAL A 135 -0.94 -1.70 0.10
N ARG A 136 -1.68 -1.62 1.23
CA ARG A 136 -1.26 -0.84 2.41
C ARG A 136 0.07 -1.35 2.97
N LYS A 137 0.25 -2.67 3.05
CA LYS A 137 1.52 -3.25 3.51
C LYS A 137 2.67 -2.84 2.60
N GLN A 138 2.48 -2.81 1.28
CA GLN A 138 3.49 -2.37 0.32
C GLN A 138 3.88 -0.90 0.50
N TYR A 139 2.92 -0.01 0.78
CA TYR A 139 3.22 1.39 1.12
C TYR A 139 4.05 1.51 2.40
N TYR A 140 3.71 0.74 3.43
CA TYR A 140 4.46 0.75 4.69
C TYR A 140 5.86 0.18 4.55
N GLU A 141 6.03 -0.91 3.79
CA GLU A 141 7.35 -1.48 3.49
C GLU A 141 8.23 -0.46 2.77
N PHE A 142 7.67 0.27 1.79
CA PHE A 142 8.38 1.34 1.11
C PHE A 142 8.79 2.46 2.07
N MET A 143 7.87 2.94 2.91
CA MET A 143 8.16 4.00 3.88
C MET A 143 9.22 3.56 4.88
N LEU A 144 9.19 2.31 5.30
CA LEU A 144 10.18 1.74 6.21
C LEU A 144 11.58 1.69 5.58
N GLU A 145 11.69 1.23 4.32
CA GLU A 145 12.96 1.26 3.60
C GLU A 145 13.53 2.68 3.47
N GLU A 146 12.68 3.67 3.11
CA GLU A 146 13.08 5.09 3.06
C GLU A 146 13.58 5.62 4.41
N TYR A 147 12.96 5.16 5.49
CA TYR A 147 13.38 5.52 6.84
C TYR A 147 14.74 4.91 7.17
N GLN A 148 14.96 3.65 6.83
CA GLN A 148 16.22 2.94 7.06
C GLN A 148 17.39 3.51 6.24
N GLU A 149 17.13 4.03 5.03
CA GLU A 149 18.15 4.72 4.23
C GLU A 149 18.67 6.00 4.91
N ARG A 150 17.82 6.62 5.75
CA ARG A 150 18.15 7.88 6.43
C ARG A 150 18.65 7.70 7.84
N ARG A 151 18.16 6.68 8.54
CA ARG A 151 18.46 6.39 9.94
C ARG A 151 18.49 4.90 10.17
N TYR A 152 19.52 4.46 10.88
CA TYR A 152 19.56 3.07 11.32
C TYR A 152 18.50 2.84 12.41
N ILE A 153 17.51 1.99 12.11
CA ILE A 153 16.57 1.46 13.10
C ILE A 153 16.83 -0.03 13.21
N ASP A 154 17.14 -0.49 14.39
CA ASP A 154 17.22 -1.92 14.67
C ASP A 154 15.81 -2.53 14.71
N LEU A 155 15.38 -3.04 13.55
CA LEU A 155 14.06 -3.65 13.42
C LEU A 155 13.89 -4.90 14.27
N ASN A 156 14.94 -5.66 14.54
CA ASN A 156 14.84 -6.87 15.34
C ASN A 156 14.55 -6.49 16.80
N SER A 157 15.33 -5.57 17.37
CA SER A 157 15.05 -5.04 18.72
C SER A 157 13.65 -4.41 18.82
N MET A 158 13.22 -3.70 17.80
CA MET A 158 11.85 -3.13 17.77
C MET A 158 10.77 -4.22 17.76
N LEU A 159 10.95 -5.28 16.98
CA LEU A 159 10.01 -6.40 16.92
C LEU A 159 9.98 -7.17 18.26
N ASP A 160 11.11 -7.41 18.88
CA ASP A 160 11.18 -8.07 20.18
C ASP A 160 10.42 -7.26 21.25
N LEU A 161 10.63 -5.94 21.30
CA LEU A 161 9.88 -5.05 22.20
C LEU A 161 8.37 -5.07 21.93
N PHE A 162 7.93 -5.16 20.67
CA PHE A 162 6.51 -5.28 20.35
C PHE A 162 5.93 -6.63 20.71
N TYR A 163 6.71 -7.72 20.62
CA TYR A 163 6.29 -9.02 21.12
C TYR A 163 6.15 -9.01 22.65
N ASP A 164 7.12 -8.46 23.37
CA ASP A 164 7.06 -8.33 24.83
C ASP A 164 5.87 -7.47 25.26
N MET A 165 5.58 -6.40 24.53
CA MET A 165 4.37 -5.60 24.75
C MET A 165 3.09 -6.41 24.52
N ALA A 166 3.03 -7.19 23.43
CA ALA A 166 1.81 -7.91 23.03
C ALA A 166 1.53 -9.14 23.88
N TYR A 167 2.56 -9.86 24.33
CA TYR A 167 2.43 -11.13 25.06
C TYR A 167 2.59 -10.97 26.57
N ASP A 168 3.47 -10.06 27.01
CA ASP A 168 3.84 -9.89 28.42
C ASP A 168 3.37 -8.56 29.03
N GLY A 169 2.81 -7.68 28.19
CA GLY A 169 2.28 -6.39 28.62
C GLY A 169 3.36 -5.33 28.92
N HIS A 170 4.61 -5.55 28.50
CA HIS A 170 5.74 -4.62 28.70
C HIS A 170 5.71 -3.49 27.66
N TRP A 171 4.75 -2.60 27.78
CA TRP A 171 4.52 -1.51 26.81
C TRP A 171 5.48 -0.33 26.96
N ARG A 172 6.07 -0.13 28.14
CA ARG A 172 6.90 1.04 28.45
C ARG A 172 8.15 1.08 27.58
N GLU A 173 8.86 -0.01 27.50
CA GLU A 173 10.10 -0.18 26.73
C GLU A 173 9.87 0.08 25.24
N SER A 174 8.74 -0.38 24.71
CA SER A 174 8.34 -0.12 23.32
C SER A 174 8.09 1.37 23.07
N LEU A 175 7.41 2.06 23.99
CA LEU A 175 7.15 3.49 23.87
C LEU A 175 8.41 4.34 24.06
N GLU A 176 9.32 3.94 24.97
CA GLU A 176 10.62 4.60 25.18
C GLU A 176 11.50 4.47 23.93
N PHE A 177 11.51 3.29 23.28
CA PHE A 177 12.20 3.08 22.01
C PHE A 177 11.68 4.04 20.92
N ILE A 178 10.36 4.11 20.75
CA ILE A 178 9.73 5.03 19.80
C ILE A 178 10.06 6.49 20.15
N ALA A 179 9.96 6.87 21.41
CA ALA A 179 10.23 8.23 21.86
C ALA A 179 11.69 8.65 21.63
N HIS A 180 12.64 7.70 21.78
CA HIS A 180 14.04 7.93 21.49
C HIS A 180 14.27 8.16 19.99
N ALA A 181 13.68 7.30 19.14
CA ALA A 181 13.77 7.44 17.69
C ALA A 181 13.15 8.75 17.16
N TYR A 182 12.20 9.34 17.92
CA TYR A 182 11.57 10.62 17.55
C TYR A 182 12.40 11.85 17.96
N LYS A 183 13.30 11.72 18.93
CA LYS A 183 14.12 12.84 19.42
C LYS A 183 15.41 13.06 18.64
N GLU A 184 15.85 12.08 17.89
CA GLU A 184 17.01 12.13 17.01
C GLU A 184 16.63 12.64 15.60
#